data_64eabf07f14ea37b15271d1345462b95
#
_entry.id   64eabf07f14ea37b15271d1345462b95
#
_cell.length_a   1.000
_cell.length_b   1.000
_cell.length_c   1.000
_cell.angle_alpha   90.00
_cell.angle_beta   90.00
_cell.angle_gamma   90.00
#
_symmetry.space_group_name_H-M   'P 1'
#
loop_
_entity.id
_entity.type
_entity.pdbx_description
1 polymer ?
#
loop_
_entity_poly.entity_id
_entity_poly.type
_entity_poly.pdbx_seq_one_letter_code
_entity_poly.pdbx_strand_id
1 'polypeptide(L)'
;MEKTVLFLKCFESINEDFRSKLDRTIADQRYKEEIEERLIIALDRFDEPAKAEALFKFFVARINNQIDQEEFRRYLYVLDKIDFSNLETFKKFYISREEVTNNSNLNSFAFVGLLQLTNRLDIMVFGKNDFGSKFLKILDLLP
;
A
#
# COMPACT_ATOMS: atom_id res chain seq x y z
N MET A 1 -1.83 -15.45 12.58
CA MET A 1 -0.64 -15.44 13.44
C MET A 1 0.66 -15.17 12.68
N GLU A 2 0.92 -15.86 11.58
CA GLU A 2 2.11 -15.63 10.75
C GLU A 2 2.25 -14.18 10.29
N LYS A 3 1.20 -13.57 9.79
CA LYS A 3 1.19 -12.17 9.33
C LYS A 3 1.52 -11.18 10.45
N THR A 4 0.97 -11.40 11.62
CA THR A 4 1.27 -10.58 12.81
C THR A 4 2.73 -10.71 13.22
N VAL A 5 3.28 -11.91 13.20
CA VAL A 5 4.69 -12.16 13.50
C VAL A 5 5.60 -11.46 12.49
N LEU A 6 5.29 -11.55 11.20
CA LEU A 6 6.05 -10.87 10.14
C LEU A 6 5.99 -9.35 10.31
N PHE A 7 4.82 -8.80 10.59
CA PHE A 7 4.66 -7.37 10.85
C PHE A 7 5.50 -6.92 12.05
N LEU A 8 5.44 -7.64 13.17
CA LEU A 8 6.19 -7.31 14.37
C LEU A 8 7.71 -7.42 14.17
N LYS A 9 8.17 -8.40 13.40
CA LYS A 9 9.60 -8.54 13.06
C LYS A 9 10.17 -7.32 12.33
N CYS A 10 9.35 -6.62 11.55
CA CYS A 10 9.79 -5.40 10.88
C CYS A 10 10.23 -4.31 11.86
N PHE A 11 9.70 -4.30 13.09
CA PHE A 11 10.11 -3.34 14.12
C PHE A 11 11.54 -3.56 14.64
N GLU A 12 12.11 -4.73 14.44
CA GLU A 12 13.48 -5.03 14.86
C GLU A 12 14.52 -4.18 14.10
N SER A 13 14.16 -3.71 12.90
CA SER A 13 15.05 -2.92 12.02
C SER A 13 14.85 -1.41 12.11
N ILE A 14 13.96 -0.91 12.96
CA ILE A 14 13.69 0.53 13.08
C ILE A 14 14.84 1.26 13.78
N ASN A 15 15.12 2.49 13.34
CA ASN A 15 16.12 3.36 13.95
C ASN A 15 15.55 4.22 15.10
N GLU A 16 16.42 4.91 15.82
CA GLU A 16 16.07 5.79 16.95
C GLU A 16 15.17 6.95 16.52
N ASP A 17 15.41 7.54 15.35
CA ASP A 17 14.60 8.65 14.83
C ASP A 17 13.15 8.21 14.58
N PHE A 18 12.97 7.07 13.95
CA PHE A 18 11.62 6.51 13.73
C PHE A 18 10.95 6.17 15.07
N ARG A 19 11.68 5.57 16.00
CA ARG A 19 11.17 5.24 17.35
C ARG A 19 10.66 6.48 18.07
N SER A 20 11.42 7.58 18.02
CA SER A 20 11.02 8.86 18.61
C SER A 20 9.74 9.43 17.99
N LYS A 21 9.61 9.33 16.66
CA LYS A 21 8.40 9.74 15.95
C LYS A 21 7.20 8.88 16.31
N LEU A 22 7.41 7.58 16.40
CA LEU A 22 6.37 6.61 16.81
C LEU A 22 5.88 6.92 18.22
N ASP A 23 6.78 7.09 19.18
CA ASP A 23 6.45 7.40 20.57
C ASP A 23 5.62 8.69 20.69
N ARG A 24 5.98 9.72 19.94
CA ARG A 24 5.20 10.97 19.88
C ARG A 24 3.80 10.78 19.29
N THR A 25 3.69 9.96 18.28
CA THR A 25 2.42 9.67 17.60
C THR A 25 1.47 8.87 18.51
N ILE A 26 1.97 7.84 19.17
CA ILE A 26 1.14 7.00 20.08
C ILE A 26 0.90 7.65 21.45
N ALA A 27 1.57 8.75 21.76
CA ALA A 27 1.27 9.54 22.96
C ALA A 27 -0.14 10.17 22.88
N ASP A 28 -0.67 10.41 21.69
CA ASP A 28 -2.08 10.76 21.48
C ASP A 28 -2.93 9.50 21.57
N GLN A 29 -3.65 9.33 22.67
CA GLN A 29 -4.43 8.12 22.97
C GLN A 29 -5.48 7.81 21.90
N ARG A 30 -6.19 8.81 21.40
CA ARG A 30 -7.21 8.62 20.37
C ARG A 30 -6.61 8.10 19.08
N TYR A 31 -5.48 8.66 18.69
CA TYR A 31 -4.76 8.27 17.48
C TYR A 31 -4.19 6.85 17.60
N LYS A 32 -3.64 6.51 18.76
CA LYS A 32 -3.14 5.18 19.09
C LYS A 32 -4.22 4.12 18.93
N GLU A 33 -5.37 4.31 19.56
CA GLU A 33 -6.49 3.37 19.47
C GLU A 33 -6.95 3.15 18.03
N GLU A 34 -7.10 4.22 17.26
CA GLU A 34 -7.50 4.14 15.86
C GLU A 34 -6.48 3.35 15.01
N ILE A 35 -5.19 3.59 15.20
CA ILE A 35 -4.14 2.89 14.46
C ILE A 35 -4.10 1.42 14.85
N GLU A 36 -4.10 1.10 16.14
CA GLU A 36 -4.02 -0.28 16.63
C GLU A 36 -5.19 -1.12 16.09
N GLU A 37 -6.40 -0.61 16.19
CA GLU A 37 -7.58 -1.30 15.67
C GLU A 37 -7.47 -1.57 14.17
N ARG A 38 -7.07 -0.58 13.38
CA ARG A 38 -6.94 -0.73 11.92
C ARG A 38 -5.84 -1.70 11.53
N LEU A 39 -4.71 -1.70 12.23
CA LEU A 39 -3.63 -2.63 11.96
C LEU A 39 -4.05 -4.08 12.25
N ILE A 40 -4.73 -4.31 13.36
CA ILE A 40 -5.22 -5.64 13.73
C ILE A 40 -6.22 -6.15 12.68
N ILE A 41 -7.20 -5.33 12.32
CA ILE A 41 -8.20 -5.69 11.30
C ILE A 41 -7.55 -5.98 9.96
N ALA A 42 -6.60 -5.15 9.53
CA ALA A 42 -5.90 -5.33 8.26
C ALA A 42 -5.11 -6.64 8.23
N LEU A 43 -4.33 -6.92 9.29
CA LEU A 43 -3.54 -8.15 9.38
C LEU A 43 -4.42 -9.40 9.40
N ASP A 44 -5.57 -9.35 10.04
CA ASP A 44 -6.52 -10.45 10.07
C ASP A 44 -7.10 -10.74 8.68
N ARG A 45 -7.38 -9.70 7.91
CA ARG A 45 -8.01 -9.79 6.60
C ARG A 45 -7.08 -10.21 5.46
N PHE A 46 -5.79 -9.94 5.57
CA PHE A 46 -4.85 -10.23 4.48
C PHE A 46 -4.80 -11.71 4.14
N ASP A 47 -4.92 -12.02 2.86
CA ASP A 47 -4.84 -13.37 2.31
C ASP A 47 -3.40 -13.88 2.15
N GLU A 48 -2.43 -12.96 2.03
CA GLU A 48 -1.02 -13.29 1.79
C GLU A 48 -0.10 -12.69 2.87
N PRO A 49 0.87 -13.47 3.40
CA PRO A 49 1.83 -12.98 4.40
C PRO A 49 2.67 -11.78 3.93
N ALA A 50 3.01 -11.71 2.63
CA ALA A 50 3.79 -10.60 2.06
C ALA A 50 3.10 -9.24 2.24
N LYS A 51 1.78 -9.20 2.35
CA LYS A 51 1.02 -7.98 2.62
C LYS A 51 1.31 -7.39 4.02
N ALA A 52 1.75 -8.21 4.98
CA ALA A 52 2.13 -7.73 6.30
C ALA A 52 3.39 -6.85 6.25
N GLU A 53 4.38 -7.21 5.45
CA GLU A 53 5.58 -6.37 5.24
C GLU A 53 5.23 -5.08 4.50
N ALA A 54 4.36 -5.15 3.50
CA ALA A 54 3.84 -3.98 2.79
C ALA A 54 3.10 -3.04 3.75
N LEU A 55 2.25 -3.58 4.62
CA LEU A 55 1.54 -2.82 5.64
C LEU A 55 2.52 -2.05 6.53
N PHE A 56 3.62 -2.67 6.94
CA PHE A 56 4.64 -2.02 7.75
C PHE A 56 5.24 -0.80 7.02
N LYS A 57 5.52 -0.91 5.73
CA LYS A 57 6.03 0.21 4.93
C LYS A 57 5.05 1.38 4.86
N PHE A 58 3.76 1.12 4.73
CA PHE A 58 2.73 2.16 4.78
C PHE A 58 2.59 2.76 6.19
N PHE A 59 2.70 1.95 7.22
CA PHE A 59 2.73 2.40 8.59
C PHE A 59 3.91 3.35 8.85
N VAL A 60 5.11 2.99 8.41
CA VAL A 60 6.30 3.85 8.49
C VAL A 60 6.07 5.17 7.74
N ALA A 61 5.52 5.10 6.53
CA ALA A 61 5.21 6.30 5.74
C ALA A 61 4.23 7.21 6.48
N ARG A 62 3.24 6.65 7.19
CA ARG A 62 2.29 7.42 7.99
C ARG A 62 2.96 8.09 9.19
N ILE A 63 3.79 7.37 9.92
CA ILE A 63 4.52 7.89 11.09
C ILE A 63 5.50 9.00 10.68
N ASN A 64 6.13 8.87 9.52
CA ASN A 64 7.02 9.87 8.94
C ASN A 64 6.29 11.05 8.26
N ASN A 65 4.97 11.10 8.33
CA ASN A 65 4.11 12.11 7.69
C ASN A 65 4.29 12.21 6.16
N GLN A 66 4.71 11.14 5.51
CA GLN A 66 4.75 11.04 4.05
C GLN A 66 3.35 10.87 3.46
N ILE A 67 2.46 10.29 4.23
CA ILE A 67 1.03 10.16 3.93
C ILE A 67 0.22 10.59 5.15
N ASP A 68 -0.98 11.10 4.92
CA ASP A 68 -1.91 11.44 6.00
C ASP A 68 -2.75 10.23 6.42
N GLN A 69 -3.62 10.43 7.41
CA GLN A 69 -4.45 9.34 7.95
C GLN A 69 -5.46 8.81 6.91
N GLU A 70 -6.00 9.68 6.08
CA GLU A 70 -6.95 9.26 5.04
C GLU A 70 -6.26 8.46 3.94
N GLU A 71 -5.10 8.89 3.48
CA GLU A 71 -4.27 8.14 2.54
C GLU A 71 -3.88 6.77 3.13
N PHE A 72 -3.50 6.73 4.40
CA PHE A 72 -3.19 5.49 5.09
C PHE A 72 -4.38 4.51 5.05
N ARG A 73 -5.59 4.97 5.38
CA ARG A 73 -6.82 4.15 5.30
C ARG A 73 -7.05 3.63 3.88
N ARG A 74 -6.87 4.47 2.88
CA ARG A 74 -7.04 4.09 1.46
C ARG A 74 -6.05 3.01 1.07
N TYR A 75 -4.78 3.13 1.48
CA TYR A 75 -3.78 2.10 1.19
C TYR A 75 -4.03 0.79 1.92
N LEU A 76 -4.55 0.82 3.14
CA LEU A 76 -4.98 -0.41 3.83
C LEU A 76 -6.08 -1.13 3.05
N TYR A 77 -7.05 -0.41 2.54
CA TYR A 77 -8.10 -0.96 1.68
C TYR A 77 -7.52 -1.55 0.39
N VAL A 78 -6.61 -0.85 -0.24
CA VAL A 78 -5.92 -1.33 -1.45
C VAL A 78 -5.19 -2.65 -1.18
N LEU A 79 -4.40 -2.73 -0.11
CA LEU A 79 -3.67 -3.94 0.27
C LEU A 79 -4.59 -5.14 0.49
N ASP A 80 -5.77 -4.91 1.07
CA ASP A 80 -6.77 -5.95 1.29
C ASP A 80 -7.32 -6.51 -0.05
N LYS A 81 -7.43 -5.68 -1.06
CA LYS A 81 -8.15 -6.00 -2.31
C LYS A 81 -7.28 -6.46 -3.47
N ILE A 82 -6.02 -6.06 -3.51
CA ILE A 82 -5.16 -6.42 -4.65
C ILE A 82 -4.59 -7.83 -4.52
N ASP A 83 -4.27 -8.41 -5.66
CA ASP A 83 -3.55 -9.67 -5.77
C ASP A 83 -2.04 -9.39 -5.92
N PHE A 84 -1.25 -9.74 -4.92
CA PHE A 84 0.20 -9.54 -4.95
C PHE A 84 0.91 -10.38 -6.01
N SER A 85 0.31 -11.46 -6.49
CA SER A 85 0.88 -12.23 -7.60
C SER A 85 1.00 -11.40 -8.89
N ASN A 86 0.19 -10.36 -9.04
CA ASN A 86 0.20 -9.44 -10.18
C ASN A 86 1.00 -8.16 -9.94
N LEU A 87 1.66 -8.02 -8.78
CA LEU A 87 2.37 -6.80 -8.41
C LEU A 87 3.53 -6.48 -9.37
N GLU A 88 4.24 -7.49 -9.84
CA GLU A 88 5.32 -7.30 -10.83
C GLU A 88 4.78 -6.80 -12.18
N THR A 89 3.64 -7.30 -12.63
CA THR A 89 2.96 -6.80 -13.83
C THR A 89 2.57 -5.33 -13.68
N PHE A 90 2.05 -4.96 -12.51
CA PHE A 90 1.70 -3.58 -12.18
C PHE A 90 2.93 -2.66 -12.17
N LYS A 91 4.02 -3.09 -11.55
CA LYS A 91 5.30 -2.37 -11.55
C LYS A 91 5.81 -2.15 -12.97
N LYS A 92 5.82 -3.19 -13.80
CA LYS A 92 6.25 -3.10 -15.21
C LYS A 92 5.40 -2.11 -15.99
N PHE A 93 4.10 -2.07 -15.76
CA PHE A 93 3.21 -1.09 -16.35
C PHE A 93 3.66 0.35 -16.04
N TYR A 94 4.01 0.65 -14.79
CA TYR A 94 4.46 1.98 -14.38
C TYR A 94 5.81 2.38 -14.97
N ILE A 95 6.69 1.43 -15.21
CA ILE A 95 8.01 1.67 -15.81
C ILE A 95 7.91 1.80 -17.33
N SER A 96 7.00 1.08 -17.96
CA SER A 96 6.82 1.06 -19.42
C SER A 96 6.32 2.41 -19.93
N ARG A 97 6.75 2.76 -21.14
CA ARG A 97 6.24 3.91 -21.91
C ARG A 97 5.15 3.49 -22.89
N GLU A 98 4.93 2.20 -23.04
CA GLU A 98 3.94 1.67 -23.97
C GLU A 98 2.53 1.76 -23.39
N GLU A 99 1.57 2.00 -24.27
CA GLU A 99 0.16 1.96 -23.93
C GLU A 99 -0.27 0.50 -23.69
N VAL A 100 -1.00 0.25 -22.61
CA VAL A 100 -1.50 -1.08 -22.28
C VAL A 100 -3.02 -1.08 -22.36
N THR A 101 -3.56 -2.05 -23.09
CA THR A 101 -5.00 -2.24 -23.29
C THR A 101 -5.40 -3.67 -22.94
N ASN A 102 -6.64 -3.84 -22.46
CA ASN A 102 -7.27 -5.14 -22.28
C ASN A 102 -6.44 -6.17 -21.48
N ASN A 103 -5.69 -5.72 -20.48
CA ASN A 103 -4.90 -6.59 -19.62
C ASN A 103 -5.69 -6.92 -18.33
N SER A 104 -6.24 -8.13 -18.24
CA SER A 104 -7.03 -8.55 -17.08
C SER A 104 -6.26 -8.55 -15.76
N ASN A 105 -4.93 -8.74 -15.80
CA ASN A 105 -4.08 -8.72 -14.60
C ASN A 105 -3.96 -7.31 -13.98
N LEU A 106 -4.34 -6.26 -14.71
CA LEU A 106 -4.34 -4.88 -14.22
C LEU A 106 -5.71 -4.42 -13.73
N ASN A 107 -6.77 -5.18 -13.96
CA ASN A 107 -8.14 -4.77 -13.60
C ASN A 107 -8.31 -4.54 -12.10
N SER A 108 -7.76 -5.40 -11.25
CA SER A 108 -7.86 -5.24 -9.80
C SER A 108 -7.19 -3.96 -9.31
N PHE A 109 -6.06 -3.57 -9.91
CA PHE A 109 -5.35 -2.34 -9.58
C PHE A 109 -6.14 -1.10 -10.00
N ALA A 110 -6.78 -1.15 -11.16
CA ALA A 110 -7.67 -0.07 -11.63
C ALA A 110 -8.91 0.05 -10.74
N PHE A 111 -9.49 -1.06 -10.32
CA PHE A 111 -10.67 -1.09 -9.47
C PHE A 111 -10.45 -0.39 -8.11
N VAL A 112 -9.27 -0.52 -7.53
CA VAL A 112 -8.92 0.14 -6.27
C VAL A 112 -8.29 1.54 -6.44
N GLY A 113 -8.23 2.03 -7.68
CA GLY A 113 -7.78 3.39 -7.98
C GLY A 113 -6.27 3.58 -8.17
N LEU A 114 -5.49 2.49 -8.21
CA LEU A 114 -4.05 2.56 -8.47
C LEU A 114 -3.73 2.84 -9.95
N LEU A 115 -4.69 2.66 -10.83
CA LEU A 115 -4.64 2.96 -12.25
C LEU A 115 -5.92 3.68 -12.65
N GLN A 116 -5.83 4.47 -13.71
CA GLN A 116 -7.01 5.02 -14.39
C GLN A 116 -7.41 4.11 -15.54
N LEU A 117 -8.72 4.03 -15.79
CA LEU A 117 -9.29 3.41 -16.97
C LEU A 117 -9.93 4.48 -17.84
N THR A 118 -9.55 4.51 -19.11
CA THR A 118 -10.15 5.40 -20.11
C THR A 118 -10.69 4.57 -21.26
N ASN A 119 -11.95 4.83 -21.64
CA ASN A 119 -12.55 4.21 -22.81
C ASN A 119 -12.26 5.07 -24.05
N ARG A 120 -11.58 4.48 -25.04
CA ARG A 120 -11.32 5.09 -26.34
C ARG A 120 -11.82 4.16 -27.42
N LEU A 121 -12.88 4.57 -28.13
CA LEU A 121 -13.42 3.79 -29.27
C LEU A 121 -13.62 2.30 -28.88
N ASP A 122 -14.29 2.06 -27.76
CA ASP A 122 -14.59 0.73 -27.21
C ASP A 122 -13.35 -0.07 -26.75
N ILE A 123 -12.19 0.56 -26.62
CA ILE A 123 -10.99 -0.03 -26.06
C ILE A 123 -10.72 0.58 -24.69
N MET A 124 -10.53 -0.27 -23.69
CA MET A 124 -10.13 0.16 -22.35
C MET A 124 -8.62 0.38 -22.30
N VAL A 125 -8.22 1.61 -22.01
CA VAL A 125 -6.80 2.01 -21.88
C VAL A 125 -6.48 2.26 -20.42
N PHE A 126 -5.42 1.63 -19.93
CA PHE A 126 -4.91 1.85 -18.59
C PHE A 126 -3.99 3.08 -18.56
N GLY A 127 -4.20 3.94 -17.58
CA GLY A 127 -3.39 5.14 -17.36
C GLY A 127 -2.76 5.15 -15.97
N LYS A 128 -1.63 5.84 -15.86
CA LYS A 128 -0.93 6.06 -14.60
C LYS A 128 -1.56 7.22 -13.83
N ASN A 129 -1.47 7.17 -12.49
CA ASN A 129 -1.86 8.27 -11.63
C ASN A 129 -0.91 8.42 -10.45
N ASP A 130 -1.04 9.53 -9.71
CA ASP A 130 -0.17 9.82 -8.57
C ASP A 130 -0.37 8.84 -7.42
N PHE A 131 -1.59 8.38 -7.21
CA PHE A 131 -1.91 7.44 -6.13
C PHE A 131 -1.20 6.10 -6.33
N GLY A 132 -1.22 5.54 -7.54
CA GLY A 132 -0.52 4.30 -7.88
C GLY A 132 1.00 4.47 -7.89
N SER A 133 1.51 5.60 -8.40
CA SER A 133 2.93 5.93 -8.36
C SER A 133 3.46 5.99 -6.93
N LYS A 134 2.74 6.68 -6.04
CA LYS A 134 3.09 6.80 -4.62
C LYS A 134 3.03 5.46 -3.90
N PHE A 135 2.04 4.63 -4.21
CA PHE A 135 1.94 3.25 -3.72
C PHE A 135 3.22 2.46 -4.00
N LEU A 136 3.67 2.45 -5.24
CA LEU A 136 4.88 1.74 -5.65
C LEU A 136 6.15 2.32 -5.02
N LYS A 137 6.23 3.64 -4.86
CA LYS A 137 7.38 4.30 -4.21
C LYS A 137 7.48 3.93 -2.74
N ILE A 138 6.36 3.88 -2.02
CA ILE A 138 6.33 3.46 -0.60
C ILE A 138 6.78 2.00 -0.46
N LEU A 139 6.43 1.14 -1.41
CA LEU A 139 6.86 -0.25 -1.45
C LEU A 139 8.30 -0.45 -1.95
N ASP A 140 9.04 0.63 -2.25
CA ASP A 140 10.39 0.61 -2.83
C ASP A 140 10.46 -0.10 -4.19
N LEU A 141 9.38 -0.07 -4.95
CA LEU A 141 9.29 -0.69 -6.29
C LEU A 141 9.52 0.33 -7.42
N LEU A 142 9.47 1.61 -7.14
CA LEU A 142 9.86 2.71 -8.02
C LEU A 142 10.84 3.64 -7.29
N PRO A 143 11.77 4.27 -8.04
CA PRO A 143 12.69 5.26 -7.47
C PRO A 143 12.01 6.53 -6.97
#